data_a19ad4e2b430436990313973fae46fa8
#
_entry.id   a19ad4e2b430436990313973fae46fa8
#
_cell.length_a   1.000
_cell.length_b   1.000
_cell.length_c   1.000
_cell.angle_alpha   90.00
_cell.angle_beta   90.00
_cell.angle_gamma   90.00
#
_symmetry.space_group_name_H-M   'P 1'
#
loop_
_entity.id
_entity.type
_entity.pdbx_description
1 polymer ?
#
loop_
_entity_poly.entity_id
_entity_poly.type
_entity_poly.pdbx_seq_one_letter_code
_entity_poly.pdbx_strand_id
1 'polypeptide(L)'
;MKIAIVVADFNSEVTHVMLERAIAHAAELRAEVSHVVHVPGVFDMGLIVKRLLSRGDVDGVVMIGAVIKGETLHDELISHIAARIGAELSIQYGKPVGLGITGPGMMTGQAIDRIDNARHAVEAVVKVFNELAALDK
;
A
#
# COMPACT_ATOMS: atom_id res chain seq x y z
N MET A 1 -7.28 6.19 14.05
CA MET A 1 -7.72 5.46 12.86
C MET A 1 -7.05 4.10 12.81
N LYS A 2 -7.66 3.17 12.13
CA LYS A 2 -7.13 1.81 11.95
C LYS A 2 -6.74 1.59 10.50
N ILE A 3 -5.48 1.23 10.28
CA ILE A 3 -4.91 1.00 8.95
C ILE A 3 -4.61 -0.48 8.79
N ALA A 4 -5.03 -1.06 7.68
CA ALA A 4 -4.58 -2.40 7.27
C ALA A 4 -3.46 -2.27 6.23
N ILE A 5 -2.54 -3.20 6.25
CA ILE A 5 -1.42 -3.24 5.31
C ILE A 5 -1.49 -4.55 4.53
N VAL A 6 -1.41 -4.45 3.19
CA VAL A 6 -1.27 -5.60 2.30
C VAL A 6 0.13 -5.55 1.71
N VAL A 7 0.91 -6.59 1.94
CA VAL A 7 2.31 -6.64 1.53
C VAL A 7 2.56 -7.83 0.60
N ALA A 8 3.25 -7.58 -0.51
CA ALA A 8 3.64 -8.62 -1.45
C ALA A 8 4.94 -9.29 -1.00
N ASP A 9 4.99 -10.62 -1.10
CA ASP A 9 6.16 -11.40 -0.68
C ASP A 9 7.27 -11.42 -1.74
N PHE A 10 6.94 -11.25 -3.01
CA PHE A 10 7.97 -11.17 -4.05
C PHE A 10 8.89 -9.97 -3.77
N ASN A 11 10.20 -10.18 -3.91
CA ASN A 11 11.24 -9.21 -3.57
C ASN A 11 11.25 -8.88 -2.08
N SER A 12 11.19 -9.91 -1.25
CA SER A 12 11.03 -9.80 0.20
C SER A 12 12.14 -9.01 0.88
N GLU A 13 13.36 -8.98 0.34
CA GLU A 13 14.46 -8.17 0.88
C GLU A 13 14.15 -6.67 0.86
N VAL A 14 13.29 -6.24 -0.05
CA VAL A 14 12.83 -4.85 -0.13
C VAL A 14 11.53 -4.67 0.64
N THR A 15 10.54 -5.54 0.37
CA THR A 15 9.19 -5.38 0.93
C THR A 15 9.15 -5.57 2.43
N HIS A 16 10.02 -6.43 2.99
CA HIS A 16 10.11 -6.63 4.43
C HIS A 16 10.53 -5.34 5.15
N VAL A 17 11.52 -4.63 4.61
CA VAL A 17 11.97 -3.36 5.18
C VAL A 17 10.89 -2.28 5.00
N MET A 18 10.21 -2.27 3.86
CA MET A 18 9.10 -1.36 3.61
C MET A 18 7.99 -1.55 4.65
N LEU A 19 7.65 -2.81 4.93
CA LEU A 19 6.63 -3.14 5.93
C LEU A 19 7.02 -2.65 7.31
N GLU A 20 8.26 -2.89 7.73
CA GLU A 20 8.75 -2.42 9.03
C GLU A 20 8.65 -0.89 9.15
N ARG A 21 9.02 -0.18 8.10
CA ARG A 21 8.96 1.29 8.08
C ARG A 21 7.53 1.80 8.11
N ALA A 22 6.64 1.14 7.39
CA ALA A 22 5.23 1.50 7.38
C ALA A 22 4.61 1.34 8.79
N ILE A 23 4.88 0.23 9.45
CA ILE A 23 4.37 -0.03 10.79
C ILE A 23 4.92 1.00 11.79
N ALA A 24 6.22 1.27 11.75
CA ALA A 24 6.83 2.26 12.63
C ALA A 24 6.27 3.65 12.41
N HIS A 25 6.08 4.04 11.15
CA HIS A 25 5.57 5.37 10.82
C HIS A 25 4.09 5.53 11.18
N ALA A 26 3.30 4.48 11.04
CA ALA A 26 1.92 4.48 11.50
C ALA A 26 1.84 4.77 13.00
N ALA A 27 2.72 4.14 13.79
CA ALA A 27 2.81 4.38 15.23
C ALA A 27 3.18 5.84 15.54
N GLU A 28 4.13 6.42 14.78
CA GLU A 28 4.50 7.83 14.94
C GLU A 28 3.32 8.78 14.68
N LEU A 29 2.45 8.42 13.75
CA LEU A 29 1.26 9.20 13.41
C LEU A 29 0.05 8.83 14.26
N ARG A 30 0.24 7.97 15.26
CA ARG A 30 -0.81 7.49 16.17
C ARG A 30 -1.94 6.76 15.46
N ALA A 31 -1.63 6.08 14.37
CA ALA A 31 -2.54 5.18 13.68
C ALA A 31 -2.28 3.75 14.14
N GLU A 32 -3.34 3.00 14.37
CA GLU A 32 -3.24 1.58 14.74
C GLU A 32 -3.17 0.73 13.48
N VAL A 33 -2.18 -0.16 13.39
CA VAL A 33 -2.14 -1.18 12.33
C VAL A 33 -3.00 -2.35 12.78
N SER A 34 -4.19 -2.47 12.20
CA SER A 34 -5.17 -3.47 12.59
C SER A 34 -4.93 -4.85 11.97
N HIS A 35 -4.40 -4.86 10.76
CA HIS A 35 -4.18 -6.09 9.98
C HIS A 35 -2.92 -5.94 9.13
N VAL A 36 -2.16 -7.01 9.03
CA VAL A 36 -1.07 -7.14 8.06
C VAL A 36 -1.35 -8.43 7.30
N VAL A 37 -1.59 -8.32 5.99
CA VAL A 37 -1.92 -9.46 5.15
C VAL A 37 -0.83 -9.62 4.08
N HIS A 38 -0.24 -10.80 4.03
CA HIS A 38 0.76 -11.14 3.03
C HIS A 38 0.09 -11.78 1.82
N VAL A 39 0.46 -11.32 0.63
CA VAL A 39 0.04 -11.91 -0.65
C VAL A 39 1.28 -12.26 -1.47
N PRO A 40 1.18 -13.19 -2.42
CA PRO A 40 2.37 -13.59 -3.20
C PRO A 40 2.99 -12.43 -3.98
N GLY A 41 2.19 -11.70 -4.75
CA GLY A 41 2.66 -10.61 -5.58
C GLY A 41 1.71 -9.44 -5.60
N VAL A 42 2.17 -8.34 -6.21
CA VAL A 42 1.39 -7.11 -6.33
C VAL A 42 0.06 -7.35 -7.08
N PHE A 43 0.08 -8.22 -8.08
CA PHE A 43 -1.12 -8.58 -8.83
C PHE A 43 -2.22 -9.19 -7.95
N ASP A 44 -1.83 -9.81 -6.82
CA ASP A 44 -2.75 -10.55 -5.96
C ASP A 44 -3.41 -9.68 -4.87
N MET A 45 -3.16 -8.39 -4.88
CA MET A 45 -3.61 -7.49 -3.80
C MET A 45 -5.08 -7.11 -3.87
N GLY A 46 -5.64 -6.96 -5.06
CA GLY A 46 -6.97 -6.34 -5.24
C GLY A 46 -8.09 -6.96 -4.42
N LEU A 47 -8.20 -8.26 -4.42
CA LEU A 47 -9.24 -8.96 -3.67
C LEU A 47 -9.12 -8.75 -2.17
N ILE A 48 -7.89 -8.78 -1.67
CA ILE A 48 -7.61 -8.56 -0.24
C ILE A 48 -7.91 -7.12 0.15
N VAL A 49 -7.48 -6.14 -0.66
CA VAL A 49 -7.77 -4.72 -0.42
C VAL A 49 -9.28 -4.50 -0.35
N LYS A 50 -10.02 -5.06 -1.29
CA LYS A 50 -11.48 -4.95 -1.29
C LYS A 50 -12.11 -5.50 0.00
N ARG A 51 -11.67 -6.68 0.42
CA ARG A 51 -12.18 -7.30 1.64
C ARG A 51 -11.88 -6.47 2.88
N LEU A 52 -10.67 -5.93 2.97
CA LEU A 52 -10.28 -5.08 4.10
C LEU A 52 -11.07 -3.78 4.12
N LEU A 53 -11.26 -3.13 2.99
CA LEU A 53 -12.03 -1.89 2.92
C LEU A 53 -13.51 -2.08 3.29
N SER A 54 -14.04 -3.27 3.11
CA SER A 54 -15.43 -3.57 3.47
C SER A 54 -15.64 -3.79 4.97
N ARG A 55 -14.56 -3.85 5.75
CA ARG A 55 -14.64 -4.09 7.21
C ARG A 55 -14.88 -2.80 7.96
N GLY A 56 -15.72 -2.86 8.99
CA GLY A 56 -15.97 -1.71 9.86
C GLY A 56 -14.79 -1.35 10.77
N ASP A 57 -13.85 -2.26 10.95
CA ASP A 57 -12.65 -2.05 11.77
C ASP A 57 -11.41 -1.65 10.97
N VAL A 58 -11.59 -1.22 9.71
CA VAL A 58 -10.52 -0.73 8.84
C VAL A 58 -10.93 0.62 8.26
N ASP A 59 -10.11 1.63 8.49
CA ASP A 59 -10.35 3.00 8.01
C ASP A 59 -9.60 3.34 6.75
N GLY A 60 -8.56 2.57 6.43
CA GLY A 60 -7.75 2.75 5.23
C GLY A 60 -6.81 1.58 5.03
N VAL A 61 -6.27 1.45 3.82
CA VAL A 61 -5.38 0.35 3.46
C VAL A 61 -4.12 0.91 2.81
N VAL A 62 -2.97 0.34 3.16
CA VAL A 62 -1.69 0.64 2.50
C VAL A 62 -1.25 -0.59 1.73
N MET A 63 -0.95 -0.42 0.44
CA MET A 63 -0.43 -1.47 -0.44
C MET A 63 1.08 -1.35 -0.50
N ILE A 64 1.79 -2.41 -0.12
CA ILE A 64 3.26 -2.43 -0.10
C ILE A 64 3.78 -3.52 -1.03
N GLY A 65 4.62 -3.14 -1.97
CA GLY A 65 5.23 -4.07 -2.90
C GLY A 65 6.41 -3.47 -3.63
N ALA A 66 7.22 -4.33 -4.24
CA ALA A 66 8.33 -3.92 -5.08
C ALA A 66 8.24 -4.67 -6.40
N VAL A 67 8.08 -3.92 -7.49
CA VAL A 67 8.00 -4.48 -8.84
C VAL A 67 9.30 -4.13 -9.55
N ILE A 68 10.19 -5.11 -9.64
CA ILE A 68 11.51 -4.95 -10.21
C ILE A 68 11.43 -5.19 -11.72
N LYS A 69 12.19 -4.41 -12.49
CA LYS A 69 12.23 -4.56 -13.94
C LYS A 69 12.75 -5.95 -14.32
N GLY A 70 11.95 -6.67 -15.10
CA GLY A 70 12.28 -7.97 -15.63
C GLY A 70 12.62 -7.92 -17.14
N GLU A 71 12.69 -9.08 -17.76
CA GLU A 71 12.97 -9.21 -19.20
C GLU A 71 11.78 -8.87 -20.09
N THR A 72 10.59 -8.72 -19.49
CA THR A 72 9.34 -8.43 -20.21
C THR A 72 8.73 -7.15 -19.66
N LEU A 73 7.71 -6.62 -20.31
CA LEU A 73 6.95 -5.45 -19.84
C LEU A 73 5.94 -5.81 -18.75
N HIS A 74 6.04 -7.01 -18.16
CA HIS A 74 5.13 -7.51 -17.16
C HIS A 74 5.11 -6.65 -15.89
N ASP A 75 6.25 -6.08 -15.52
CA ASP A 75 6.36 -5.19 -14.37
C ASP A 75 5.50 -3.93 -14.52
N GLU A 76 5.47 -3.33 -15.71
CA GLU A 76 4.63 -2.16 -15.97
C GLU A 76 3.16 -2.51 -15.88
N LEU A 77 2.75 -3.61 -16.48
CA LEU A 77 1.36 -4.07 -16.47
C LEU A 77 0.87 -4.29 -15.05
N ILE A 78 1.65 -4.98 -14.24
CA ILE A 78 1.29 -5.30 -12.85
C ILE A 78 1.17 -4.02 -12.02
N SER A 79 2.15 -3.11 -12.12
CA SER A 79 2.14 -1.86 -11.37
C SER A 79 0.95 -0.97 -11.72
N HIS A 80 0.66 -0.83 -13.00
CA HIS A 80 -0.47 0.00 -13.45
C HIS A 80 -1.81 -0.59 -13.03
N ILE A 81 -1.99 -1.90 -13.12
CA ILE A 81 -3.23 -2.56 -12.69
C ILE A 81 -3.42 -2.38 -11.19
N ALA A 82 -2.40 -2.61 -10.39
CA ALA A 82 -2.48 -2.49 -8.93
C ALA A 82 -2.83 -1.06 -8.50
N ALA A 83 -2.17 -0.06 -9.09
CA ALA A 83 -2.44 1.34 -8.81
C ALA A 83 -3.88 1.71 -9.15
N ARG A 84 -4.35 1.29 -10.31
CA ARG A 84 -5.73 1.55 -10.77
C ARG A 84 -6.76 0.91 -9.84
N ILE A 85 -6.57 -0.36 -9.50
CA ILE A 85 -7.49 -1.07 -8.61
C ILE A 85 -7.54 -0.42 -7.24
N GLY A 86 -6.39 -0.04 -6.69
CA GLY A 86 -6.34 0.67 -5.41
C GLY A 86 -7.12 1.98 -5.44
N ALA A 87 -6.95 2.77 -6.49
CA ALA A 87 -7.65 4.03 -6.64
C ALA A 87 -9.17 3.82 -6.80
N GLU A 88 -9.59 2.86 -7.62
CA GLU A 88 -11.00 2.57 -7.83
C GLU A 88 -11.69 2.06 -6.56
N LEU A 89 -11.04 1.18 -5.81
CA LEU A 89 -11.56 0.66 -4.56
C LEU A 89 -11.66 1.73 -3.48
N SER A 90 -10.70 2.64 -3.43
CA SER A 90 -10.73 3.79 -2.52
C SER A 90 -12.00 4.62 -2.75
N ILE A 91 -12.28 4.93 -4.00
CA ILE A 91 -13.47 5.71 -4.37
C ILE A 91 -14.75 4.92 -4.06
N GLN A 92 -14.77 3.65 -4.37
CA GLN A 92 -15.94 2.79 -4.16
C GLN A 92 -16.32 2.69 -2.67
N TYR A 93 -15.34 2.54 -1.79
CA TYR A 93 -15.59 2.35 -0.37
C TYR A 93 -15.51 3.64 0.45
N GLY A 94 -15.11 4.75 -0.16
CA GLY A 94 -14.96 6.01 0.55
C GLY A 94 -13.88 5.99 1.63
N LYS A 95 -12.84 5.19 1.43
CA LYS A 95 -11.73 5.02 2.38
C LYS A 95 -10.40 5.17 1.65
N PRO A 96 -9.38 5.82 2.26
CA PRO A 96 -8.10 6.01 1.59
C PRO A 96 -7.33 4.71 1.36
N VAL A 97 -6.67 4.64 0.22
CA VAL A 97 -5.73 3.58 -0.12
C VAL A 97 -4.38 4.24 -0.45
N GLY A 98 -3.34 3.82 0.25
CA GLY A 98 -1.98 4.33 0.02
C GLY A 98 -1.22 3.43 -0.95
N LEU A 99 -0.55 4.05 -1.90
CA LEU A 99 0.24 3.34 -2.92
C LEU A 99 1.71 3.33 -2.50
N GLY A 100 2.10 2.28 -1.79
CA GLY A 100 3.48 2.05 -1.36
C GLY A 100 4.16 0.99 -2.22
N ILE A 101 3.94 1.04 -3.52
CA ILE A 101 4.53 0.10 -4.47
C ILE A 101 5.66 0.80 -5.22
N THR A 102 6.86 0.23 -5.18
CA THR A 102 7.98 0.72 -5.96
C THR A 102 7.97 0.07 -7.34
N GLY A 103 8.27 0.83 -8.37
CA GLY A 103 8.14 0.43 -9.77
C GLY A 103 7.11 1.32 -10.47
N PRO A 104 6.85 1.08 -11.75
CA PRO A 104 7.48 0.11 -12.64
C PRO A 104 8.88 0.55 -13.12
N GLY A 105 9.57 -0.37 -13.77
CA GLY A 105 10.83 -0.05 -14.45
C GLY A 105 12.03 0.08 -13.52
N MET A 106 11.92 -0.30 -12.26
CA MET A 106 13.01 -0.21 -11.29
C MET A 106 13.93 -1.42 -11.34
N MET A 107 15.23 -1.13 -11.24
CA MET A 107 16.23 -2.14 -10.92
C MET A 107 16.29 -2.33 -9.40
N THR A 108 16.83 -3.46 -8.93
CA THR A 108 16.87 -3.81 -7.50
C THR A 108 17.46 -2.70 -6.63
N GLY A 109 18.58 -2.09 -7.05
CA GLY A 109 19.20 -1.00 -6.30
C GLY A 109 18.29 0.21 -6.15
N GLN A 110 17.54 0.56 -7.21
CA GLN A 110 16.59 1.68 -7.17
C GLN A 110 15.41 1.39 -6.25
N ALA A 111 14.96 0.14 -6.21
CA ALA A 111 13.89 -0.26 -5.30
C ALA A 111 14.32 -0.09 -3.85
N ILE A 112 15.57 -0.47 -3.52
CA ILE A 112 16.12 -0.29 -2.18
C ILE A 112 16.17 1.19 -1.81
N ASP A 113 16.61 2.06 -2.73
CA ASP A 113 16.68 3.50 -2.50
C ASP A 113 15.30 4.14 -2.29
N ARG A 114 14.21 3.46 -2.69
CA ARG A 114 12.84 3.98 -2.59
C ARG A 114 12.00 3.29 -1.51
N ILE A 115 12.64 2.63 -0.57
CA ILE A 115 11.94 1.99 0.55
C ILE A 115 11.05 2.96 1.31
N ASP A 116 11.41 4.24 1.37
CA ASP A 116 10.60 5.27 2.04
C ASP A 116 9.24 5.55 1.37
N ASN A 117 8.98 5.01 0.18
CA ASN A 117 7.64 5.09 -0.42
C ASN A 117 6.57 4.47 0.49
N ALA A 118 6.93 3.46 1.27
CA ALA A 118 6.00 2.85 2.23
C ALA A 118 5.58 3.86 3.30
N ARG A 119 6.53 4.65 3.79
CA ARG A 119 6.27 5.70 4.76
C ARG A 119 5.35 6.79 4.19
N HIS A 120 5.65 7.24 2.97
CA HIS A 120 4.82 8.22 2.28
C HIS A 120 3.40 7.72 2.05
N ALA A 121 3.23 6.44 1.76
CA ALA A 121 1.91 5.85 1.57
C ALA A 121 1.09 5.89 2.86
N VAL A 122 1.71 5.61 4.01
CA VAL A 122 1.05 5.73 5.31
C VAL A 122 0.64 7.18 5.59
N GLU A 123 1.53 8.13 5.34
CA GLU A 123 1.23 9.55 5.52
C GLU A 123 0.03 9.98 4.68
N ALA A 124 -0.01 9.54 3.42
CA ALA A 124 -1.11 9.87 2.52
C ALA A 124 -2.45 9.34 3.04
N VAL A 125 -2.47 8.11 3.52
CA VAL A 125 -3.70 7.50 4.06
C VAL A 125 -4.19 8.28 5.28
N VAL A 126 -3.31 8.62 6.21
CA VAL A 126 -3.67 9.38 7.41
C VAL A 126 -4.18 10.76 7.04
N LYS A 127 -3.48 11.45 6.13
CA LYS A 127 -3.89 12.80 5.72
C LYS A 127 -5.25 12.78 5.04
N VAL A 128 -5.49 11.87 4.12
CA VAL A 128 -6.78 11.80 3.42
C VAL A 128 -7.89 11.46 4.39
N PHE A 129 -7.66 10.52 5.31
CA PHE A 129 -8.64 10.19 6.34
C PHE A 129 -9.03 11.42 7.16
N ASN A 130 -8.04 12.20 7.60
CA ASN A 130 -8.29 13.40 8.39
C ASN A 130 -9.04 14.48 7.60
N GLU A 131 -8.72 14.65 6.31
CA GLU A 131 -9.43 15.59 5.45
C GLU A 131 -10.89 15.19 5.24
N LEU A 132 -11.15 13.89 5.06
CA LEU A 132 -12.53 13.39 4.96
C LEU A 132 -13.31 13.67 6.25
N ALA A 133 -12.72 13.43 7.40
CA ALA A 133 -13.36 13.72 8.68
C ALA A 133 -13.69 15.20 8.83
N ALA A 134 -12.80 16.08 8.36
CA ALA A 134 -13.03 17.52 8.38
C ALA A 134 -14.17 17.95 7.46
N LEU A 135 -14.28 17.31 6.28
CA LEU A 135 -15.37 17.59 5.34
C LEU A 135 -16.75 17.15 5.86
N ASP A 136 -16.77 16.13 6.72
CA ASP A 136 -18.02 15.57 7.24
C ASP A 136 -18.55 16.28 8.49
N LYS A 137 -17.89 17.35 8.91
CA LYS A 137 -18.34 18.15 10.06
C LYS A 137 -19.37 19.22 9.69
#